data_c4b9ec929be49fa50a0a161d9b494f19
#
_entry.id   c4b9ec929be49fa50a0a161d9b494f19
#
_cell.length_a   1.000
_cell.length_b   1.000
_cell.length_c   1.000
_cell.angle_alpha   90.00
_cell.angle_beta   90.00
_cell.angle_gamma   90.00
#
_symmetry.space_group_name_H-M   'P 1'
#
loop_
_entity.id
_entity.type
_entity.pdbx_description
1 polymer ?
#
loop_
_entity_poly.entity_id
_entity_poly.type
_entity_poly.pdbx_seq_one_letter_code
_entity_poly.pdbx_strand_id
1 'polypeptide(L)'
;MLVEMDAAGVDRAVIVPPTWVGEDNRMACEAAARYPARFAVVGRFDARATDARSQLQGWLKQPHMLGVRMSFHVKPFVDWLEDGSLEWFWAACERLEIPVMALVPGMVHKIRPVAERHSGLNILIPHMACSLDVRGADAFTGLSDLLDLASFPRIFIMASSAPCFSNERYPFRDLHQFIRRIYDVYGPERMLWGADRSRLTSTYRECLDLFQDGLDFLSAEDKEWILGKALAQVLNWPEVAAVHERH
;
A
#
# COMPACT_ATOMS: atom_id res chain seq x y z
N MET A 1 -14.30 -8.93 -8.81
CA MET A 1 -13.82 -7.69 -8.17
C MET A 1 -14.87 -6.58 -8.18
N LEU A 2 -15.34 -6.04 -9.35
CA LEU A 2 -16.33 -4.96 -9.36
C LEU A 2 -17.60 -5.30 -8.54
N VAL A 3 -18.17 -6.48 -8.75
CA VAL A 3 -19.37 -6.94 -7.99
C VAL A 3 -19.12 -6.95 -6.47
N GLU A 4 -17.91 -7.37 -6.04
CA GLU A 4 -17.55 -7.38 -4.62
C GLU A 4 -17.37 -5.97 -4.07
N MET A 5 -16.75 -5.08 -4.86
CA MET A 5 -16.59 -3.66 -4.53
C MET A 5 -17.95 -2.98 -4.40
N ASP A 6 -18.84 -3.18 -5.41
CA ASP A 6 -20.19 -2.58 -5.41
C ASP A 6 -21.01 -3.07 -4.21
N ALA A 7 -20.96 -4.37 -3.93
CA ALA A 7 -21.66 -4.95 -2.76
C ALA A 7 -21.12 -4.45 -1.41
N ALA A 8 -19.84 -4.03 -1.36
CA ALA A 8 -19.22 -3.50 -0.17
C ALA A 8 -19.27 -1.95 -0.08
N GLY A 9 -19.71 -1.26 -1.12
CA GLY A 9 -19.72 0.20 -1.19
C GLY A 9 -18.31 0.80 -1.40
N VAL A 10 -17.42 0.09 -2.10
CA VAL A 10 -16.08 0.56 -2.44
C VAL A 10 -16.10 1.13 -3.86
N ASP A 11 -15.93 2.44 -3.96
CA ASP A 11 -16.02 3.15 -5.24
C ASP A 11 -14.82 2.90 -6.14
N ARG A 12 -13.61 2.96 -5.59
CA ARG A 12 -12.36 2.90 -6.34
C ARG A 12 -11.33 2.00 -5.67
N ALA A 13 -10.45 1.39 -6.47
CA ALA A 13 -9.34 0.58 -5.97
C ALA A 13 -8.06 0.77 -6.79
N VAL A 14 -6.92 0.74 -6.11
CA VAL A 14 -5.61 0.69 -6.75
C VAL A 14 -5.25 -0.78 -6.99
N ILE A 15 -4.97 -1.12 -8.25
CA ILE A 15 -4.48 -2.44 -8.63
C ILE A 15 -2.97 -2.48 -8.43
N VAL A 16 -2.52 -3.44 -7.63
CA VAL A 16 -1.10 -3.73 -7.44
C VAL A 16 -0.84 -5.13 -7.96
N PRO A 17 -0.14 -5.31 -9.10
CA PRO A 17 0.13 -6.62 -9.64
C PRO A 17 0.91 -7.49 -8.64
N PRO A 18 0.51 -8.76 -8.44
CA PRO A 18 1.15 -9.65 -7.48
C PRO A 18 2.56 -10.05 -7.93
N THR A 19 3.41 -10.47 -6.99
CA THR A 19 4.82 -10.78 -7.26
C THR A 19 5.02 -11.90 -8.30
N TRP A 20 4.10 -12.85 -8.36
CA TRP A 20 4.21 -14.01 -9.26
C TRP A 20 3.99 -13.70 -10.75
N VAL A 21 3.45 -12.51 -11.11
CA VAL A 21 3.39 -12.07 -12.53
C VAL A 21 4.69 -11.42 -13.01
N GLY A 22 5.72 -11.34 -12.17
CA GLY A 22 6.95 -10.60 -12.48
C GLY A 22 6.68 -9.10 -12.56
N GLU A 23 7.33 -8.44 -13.50
CA GLU A 23 7.22 -6.98 -13.69
C GLU A 23 6.21 -6.61 -14.81
N ASP A 24 5.27 -7.51 -15.12
CA ASP A 24 4.25 -7.29 -16.14
C ASP A 24 3.03 -6.54 -15.56
N ASN A 25 2.80 -5.32 -16.05
CA ASN A 25 1.70 -4.46 -15.65
C ASN A 25 0.51 -4.47 -16.64
N ARG A 26 0.60 -5.19 -17.77
CA ARG A 26 -0.37 -5.08 -18.88
C ARG A 26 -1.80 -5.31 -18.43
N MET A 27 -2.07 -6.41 -17.73
CA MET A 27 -3.43 -6.73 -17.26
C MET A 27 -3.99 -5.66 -16.31
N ALA A 28 -3.17 -5.11 -15.42
CA ALA A 28 -3.59 -4.04 -14.51
C ALA A 28 -3.90 -2.74 -15.28
N CYS A 29 -3.04 -2.37 -16.23
CA CYS A 29 -3.25 -1.20 -17.08
C CYS A 29 -4.49 -1.34 -17.97
N GLU A 30 -4.73 -2.53 -18.56
CA GLU A 30 -5.93 -2.82 -19.35
C GLU A 30 -7.20 -2.71 -18.50
N ALA A 31 -7.17 -3.23 -17.26
CA ALA A 31 -8.31 -3.12 -16.35
C ALA A 31 -8.59 -1.66 -15.97
N ALA A 32 -7.55 -0.88 -15.68
CA ALA A 32 -7.68 0.55 -15.37
C ALA A 32 -8.15 1.36 -16.59
N ALA A 33 -7.65 1.07 -17.79
CA ALA A 33 -8.11 1.70 -19.03
C ALA A 33 -9.60 1.38 -19.34
N ARG A 34 -10.03 0.16 -19.03
CA ARG A 34 -11.43 -0.26 -19.22
C ARG A 34 -12.39 0.37 -18.22
N TYR A 35 -11.91 0.63 -17.00
CA TYR A 35 -12.71 1.18 -15.89
C TYR A 35 -11.99 2.34 -15.21
N PRO A 36 -11.74 3.45 -15.92
CA PRO A 36 -10.88 4.54 -15.42
C PRO A 36 -11.45 5.27 -14.20
N ALA A 37 -12.77 5.25 -14.03
CA ALA A 37 -13.42 5.80 -12.83
C ALA A 37 -13.28 4.89 -11.59
N ARG A 38 -12.89 3.63 -11.78
CA ARG A 38 -12.86 2.62 -10.72
C ARG A 38 -11.44 2.18 -10.35
N PHE A 39 -10.50 2.18 -11.30
CA PHE A 39 -9.17 1.61 -11.10
C PHE A 39 -8.04 2.56 -11.50
N ALA A 40 -6.98 2.51 -10.71
CA ALA A 40 -5.66 3.01 -11.04
C ALA A 40 -4.61 1.93 -10.70
N VAL A 41 -3.35 2.16 -11.03
CA VAL A 41 -2.28 1.16 -10.92
C VAL A 41 -1.11 1.71 -10.11
N VAL A 42 -0.60 0.92 -9.17
CA VAL A 42 0.76 1.04 -8.65
C VAL A 42 1.54 -0.13 -9.25
N GLY A 43 2.30 0.17 -10.30
CA GLY A 43 2.89 -0.84 -11.17
C GLY A 43 4.20 -1.39 -10.64
N ARG A 44 4.50 -2.63 -11.00
CA ARG A 44 5.79 -3.28 -10.72
C ARG A 44 6.86 -2.73 -11.66
N PHE A 45 8.05 -2.52 -11.13
CA PHE A 45 9.17 -1.91 -11.85
C PHE A 45 10.40 -2.82 -11.84
N ASP A 46 10.98 -3.09 -13.02
CA ASP A 46 12.24 -3.82 -13.13
C ASP A 46 13.45 -2.88 -13.10
N ALA A 47 14.00 -2.73 -11.91
CA ALA A 47 15.21 -1.92 -11.73
C ALA A 47 16.48 -2.51 -12.41
N ARG A 48 16.41 -3.75 -12.93
CA ARG A 48 17.52 -4.42 -13.65
C ARG A 48 17.49 -4.16 -15.16
N ALA A 49 16.37 -3.69 -15.68
CA ALA A 49 16.26 -3.40 -17.11
C ALA A 49 17.33 -2.39 -17.54
N THR A 50 17.92 -2.62 -18.69
CA THR A 50 19.02 -1.75 -19.22
C THR A 50 18.56 -0.31 -19.43
N ASP A 51 17.27 -0.11 -19.66
CA ASP A 51 16.62 1.18 -19.86
C ASP A 51 15.80 1.65 -18.63
N ALA A 52 15.95 1.01 -17.46
CA ALA A 52 15.18 1.29 -16.25
C ALA A 52 15.15 2.78 -15.89
N ARG A 53 16.29 3.48 -15.99
CA ARG A 53 16.37 4.93 -15.71
C ARG A 53 15.50 5.76 -16.66
N SER A 54 15.45 5.38 -17.93
CA SER A 54 14.62 6.03 -18.94
C SER A 54 13.14 5.73 -18.74
N GLN A 55 12.78 4.47 -18.41
CA GLN A 55 11.43 4.08 -18.11
C GLN A 55 10.87 4.88 -16.93
N LEU A 56 11.65 5.06 -15.86
CA LEU A 56 11.23 5.78 -14.67
C LEU A 56 10.90 7.25 -14.96
N GLN A 57 11.62 7.91 -15.88
CA GLN A 57 11.34 9.30 -16.30
C GLN A 57 9.95 9.48 -16.93
N GLY A 58 9.41 8.42 -17.53
CA GLY A 58 8.08 8.41 -18.13
C GLY A 58 7.01 7.69 -17.31
N TRP A 59 7.34 7.24 -16.09
CA TRP A 59 6.50 6.29 -15.35
C TRP A 59 5.08 6.80 -15.10
N LEU A 60 4.92 7.98 -14.49
CA LEU A 60 3.62 8.59 -14.21
C LEU A 60 2.91 9.17 -15.45
N LYS A 61 3.57 9.17 -16.63
CA LYS A 61 2.92 9.54 -17.91
C LYS A 61 2.13 8.39 -18.49
N GLN A 62 2.34 7.16 -18.02
CA GLN A 62 1.51 6.02 -18.41
C GLN A 62 0.09 6.24 -17.88
N PRO A 63 -0.97 6.00 -18.69
CA PRO A 63 -2.34 6.19 -18.24
C PRO A 63 -2.64 5.39 -16.97
N HIS A 64 -3.27 6.03 -15.99
CA HIS A 64 -3.70 5.45 -14.71
C HIS A 64 -2.56 4.96 -13.78
N MET A 65 -1.29 5.21 -14.11
CA MET A 65 -0.15 4.84 -13.28
C MET A 65 0.07 5.90 -12.19
N LEU A 66 0.03 5.49 -10.91
CA LEU A 66 0.12 6.40 -9.76
C LEU A 66 1.37 6.20 -8.90
N GLY A 67 2.12 5.13 -9.11
CA GLY A 67 3.30 4.84 -8.29
C GLY A 67 4.01 3.57 -8.70
N VAL A 68 5.05 3.23 -7.96
CA VAL A 68 5.88 2.04 -8.19
C VAL A 68 5.74 1.06 -7.03
N ARG A 69 5.61 -0.24 -7.36
CA ARG A 69 5.71 -1.36 -6.43
C ARG A 69 7.08 -2.01 -6.52
N MET A 70 7.79 -2.06 -5.38
CA MET A 70 9.00 -2.86 -5.18
C MET A 70 8.75 -3.94 -4.12
N SER A 71 9.34 -5.13 -4.32
CA SER A 71 9.17 -6.27 -3.41
C SER A 71 10.54 -6.78 -2.97
N PHE A 72 10.87 -6.60 -1.70
CA PHE A 72 12.20 -6.86 -1.14
C PHE A 72 12.31 -8.16 -0.32
N HIS A 73 11.31 -9.03 -0.37
CA HIS A 73 11.26 -10.25 0.44
C HIS A 73 11.95 -11.46 -0.19
N VAL A 74 12.51 -11.32 -1.40
CA VAL A 74 13.22 -12.38 -2.11
C VAL A 74 14.54 -11.85 -2.68
N LYS A 75 15.56 -12.74 -2.81
CA LYS A 75 16.82 -12.39 -3.47
C LYS A 75 16.63 -12.20 -4.98
N PRO A 76 17.39 -11.29 -5.63
CA PRO A 76 18.43 -10.43 -5.04
C PRO A 76 17.91 -9.15 -4.37
N PHE A 77 16.61 -8.88 -4.45
CA PHE A 77 16.03 -7.59 -4.09
C PHE A 77 16.23 -7.21 -2.61
N VAL A 78 16.28 -8.21 -1.71
CA VAL A 78 16.53 -7.96 -0.29
C VAL A 78 17.91 -7.34 -0.06
N ASP A 79 18.91 -7.75 -0.84
CA ASP A 79 20.27 -7.26 -0.70
C ASP A 79 20.38 -5.80 -1.16
N TRP A 80 19.54 -5.37 -2.12
CA TRP A 80 19.53 -4.01 -2.68
C TRP A 80 19.07 -2.92 -1.71
N LEU A 81 18.43 -3.28 -0.61
CA LEU A 81 18.10 -2.32 0.45
C LEU A 81 19.35 -1.85 1.21
N GLU A 82 20.46 -2.65 1.18
CA GLU A 82 21.63 -2.43 1.99
C GLU A 82 22.91 -2.13 1.18
N ASP A 83 22.99 -2.66 -0.06
CA ASP A 83 24.22 -2.59 -0.88
C ASP A 83 24.37 -1.28 -1.70
N GLY A 84 23.36 -0.40 -1.63
CA GLY A 84 23.35 0.86 -2.37
C GLY A 84 22.95 0.74 -3.85
N SER A 85 22.67 -0.46 -4.36
CA SER A 85 22.30 -0.68 -5.77
C SER A 85 21.09 0.14 -6.22
N LEU A 86 20.16 0.46 -5.31
CA LEU A 86 18.94 1.22 -5.58
C LEU A 86 19.02 2.69 -5.21
N GLU A 87 20.16 3.23 -4.82
CA GLU A 87 20.25 4.65 -4.46
C GLU A 87 19.76 5.57 -5.58
N TRP A 88 20.12 5.26 -6.82
CA TRP A 88 19.65 5.98 -8.01
C TRP A 88 18.12 5.94 -8.18
N PHE A 89 17.50 4.82 -7.80
CA PHE A 89 16.06 4.61 -7.91
C PHE A 89 15.32 5.47 -6.88
N TRP A 90 15.74 5.43 -5.61
CA TRP A 90 15.16 6.23 -4.54
C TRP A 90 15.27 7.73 -4.85
N ALA A 91 16.46 8.20 -5.24
CA ALA A 91 16.70 9.59 -5.62
C ALA A 91 15.88 10.02 -6.85
N ALA A 92 15.68 9.11 -7.82
CA ALA A 92 14.88 9.41 -8.99
C ALA A 92 13.38 9.46 -8.65
N CYS A 93 12.88 8.53 -7.83
CA CYS A 93 11.48 8.53 -7.37
C CYS A 93 11.17 9.79 -6.56
N GLU A 94 12.06 10.21 -5.64
CA GLU A 94 11.91 11.45 -4.89
C GLU A 94 11.82 12.66 -5.81
N ARG A 95 12.78 12.83 -6.72
CA ARG A 95 12.81 13.96 -7.66
C ARG A 95 11.61 14.01 -8.61
N LEU A 96 11.10 12.84 -9.01
CA LEU A 96 9.98 12.71 -9.95
C LEU A 96 8.64 12.62 -9.22
N GLU A 97 8.64 12.75 -7.90
CA GLU A 97 7.45 12.65 -7.04
C GLU A 97 6.67 11.34 -7.26
N ILE A 98 7.40 10.23 -7.52
CA ILE A 98 6.80 8.90 -7.71
C ILE A 98 6.68 8.20 -6.35
N PRO A 99 5.48 7.97 -5.82
CA PRO A 99 5.29 7.21 -4.58
C PRO A 99 5.79 5.77 -4.75
N VAL A 100 6.51 5.26 -3.75
CA VAL A 100 7.06 3.90 -3.76
C VAL A 100 6.35 3.03 -2.74
N MET A 101 5.66 2.00 -3.19
CA MET A 101 5.10 0.95 -2.34
C MET A 101 6.17 -0.12 -2.12
N ALA A 102 6.81 -0.13 -0.95
CA ALA A 102 7.91 -1.01 -0.61
C ALA A 102 7.44 -2.20 0.25
N LEU A 103 7.39 -3.40 -0.33
CA LEU A 103 7.07 -4.63 0.41
C LEU A 103 8.32 -5.14 1.13
N VAL A 104 8.33 -5.01 2.45
CA VAL A 104 9.46 -5.34 3.36
C VAL A 104 8.99 -6.18 4.56
N PRO A 105 8.36 -7.36 4.35
CA PRO A 105 7.80 -8.15 5.45
C PRO A 105 8.88 -8.56 6.45
N GLY A 106 8.70 -8.18 7.73
CA GLY A 106 9.66 -8.46 8.80
C GLY A 106 10.99 -7.71 8.71
N MET A 107 11.16 -6.78 7.74
CA MET A 107 12.42 -6.08 7.48
C MET A 107 12.27 -4.56 7.42
N VAL A 108 11.25 -4.02 8.06
CA VAL A 108 10.91 -2.59 7.97
C VAL A 108 12.01 -1.66 8.47
N HIS A 109 12.85 -2.13 9.41
CA HIS A 109 14.04 -1.40 9.89
C HIS A 109 15.00 -1.01 8.74
N LYS A 110 15.04 -1.77 7.64
CA LYS A 110 15.87 -1.46 6.46
C LYS A 110 15.38 -0.25 5.65
N ILE A 111 14.15 0.22 5.91
CA ILE A 111 13.60 1.43 5.26
C ILE A 111 14.13 2.71 5.93
N ARG A 112 14.54 2.67 7.20
CA ARG A 112 15.04 3.85 7.92
C ARG A 112 16.15 4.58 7.15
N PRO A 113 17.24 3.94 6.69
CA PRO A 113 18.31 4.62 5.95
C PRO A 113 17.82 5.26 4.64
N VAL A 114 16.80 4.68 3.99
CA VAL A 114 16.19 5.26 2.79
C VAL A 114 15.41 6.53 3.16
N ALA A 115 14.57 6.47 4.20
CA ALA A 115 13.78 7.62 4.67
C ALA A 115 14.66 8.79 5.17
N GLU A 116 15.82 8.49 5.77
CA GLU A 116 16.80 9.49 6.21
C GLU A 116 17.46 10.22 5.04
N ARG A 117 17.80 9.50 3.96
CA ARG A 117 18.45 10.11 2.77
C ARG A 117 17.46 10.75 1.81
N HIS A 118 16.23 10.27 1.76
CA HIS A 118 15.18 10.70 0.82
C HIS A 118 13.94 11.18 1.56
N SER A 119 14.07 12.25 2.32
CA SER A 119 13.03 12.76 3.23
C SER A 119 11.79 13.32 2.51
N GLY A 120 11.88 13.62 1.21
CA GLY A 120 10.77 14.03 0.35
C GLY A 120 10.01 12.87 -0.30
N LEU A 121 10.53 11.63 -0.23
CA LEU A 121 9.95 10.47 -0.90
C LEU A 121 8.77 9.90 -0.12
N ASN A 122 7.61 9.79 -0.77
CA ASN A 122 6.48 9.05 -0.22
C ASN A 122 6.74 7.54 -0.30
N ILE A 123 6.87 6.88 0.86
CA ILE A 123 7.07 5.43 0.96
C ILE A 123 5.84 4.81 1.64
N LEU A 124 5.15 3.91 0.93
CA LEU A 124 4.00 3.17 1.42
C LEU A 124 4.45 1.77 1.83
N ILE A 125 4.20 1.40 3.08
CA ILE A 125 4.59 0.10 3.64
C ILE A 125 3.37 -0.83 3.68
N PRO A 126 3.27 -1.83 2.77
CA PRO A 126 2.14 -2.75 2.74
C PRO A 126 2.08 -3.68 3.96
N HIS A 127 0.85 -4.11 4.27
CA HIS A 127 0.58 -5.15 5.25
C HIS A 127 1.14 -4.87 6.65
N MET A 128 1.26 -3.58 7.02
CA MET A 128 1.84 -3.16 8.33
C MET A 128 3.25 -3.74 8.56
N ALA A 129 3.99 -4.02 7.48
CA ALA A 129 5.29 -4.72 7.50
C ALA A 129 5.27 -6.11 8.15
N CYS A 130 4.11 -6.69 8.37
CA CYS A 130 3.95 -8.01 8.99
C CYS A 130 4.68 -9.11 8.19
N SER A 131 5.19 -10.10 8.87
CA SER A 131 5.70 -11.33 8.25
C SER A 131 4.56 -12.09 7.59
N LEU A 132 4.71 -12.45 6.31
CA LEU A 132 3.59 -12.90 5.48
C LEU A 132 3.05 -14.30 5.82
N ASP A 133 3.86 -15.13 6.49
CA ASP A 133 3.57 -16.56 6.71
C ASP A 133 3.20 -16.89 8.16
N VAL A 134 3.01 -15.85 9.00
CA VAL A 134 2.68 -16.00 10.43
C VAL A 134 1.44 -15.19 10.81
N ARG A 135 0.82 -15.53 11.94
CA ARG A 135 -0.42 -14.91 12.40
C ARG A 135 -0.34 -14.50 13.88
N GLY A 136 -1.32 -13.73 14.33
CA GLY A 136 -1.39 -13.25 15.70
C GLY A 136 -0.20 -12.35 16.04
N ALA A 137 0.24 -12.39 17.29
CA ALA A 137 1.34 -11.55 17.77
C ALA A 137 2.66 -11.76 17.01
N ASP A 138 2.91 -12.97 16.51
CA ASP A 138 4.14 -13.30 15.80
C ASP A 138 4.25 -12.57 14.45
N ALA A 139 3.12 -12.21 13.83
CA ALA A 139 3.12 -11.40 12.62
C ALA A 139 3.67 -9.99 12.85
N PHE A 140 3.57 -9.49 14.09
CA PHE A 140 3.93 -8.12 14.49
C PHE A 140 5.28 -8.02 15.21
N THR A 141 6.17 -8.99 15.05
CA THR A 141 7.51 -8.97 15.69
C THR A 141 8.33 -7.73 15.31
N GLY A 142 8.13 -7.17 14.10
CA GLY A 142 8.76 -5.91 13.64
C GLY A 142 8.01 -4.63 14.00
N LEU A 143 6.98 -4.69 14.87
CA LEU A 143 6.14 -3.53 15.16
C LEU A 143 6.92 -2.37 15.80
N SER A 144 7.89 -2.63 16.65
CA SER A 144 8.71 -1.57 17.25
C SER A 144 9.41 -0.73 16.19
N ASP A 145 10.07 -1.40 15.24
CA ASP A 145 10.78 -0.72 14.15
C ASP A 145 9.81 0.06 13.25
N LEU A 146 8.61 -0.48 13.04
CA LEU A 146 7.56 0.21 12.28
C LEU A 146 7.12 1.49 13.01
N LEU A 147 6.88 1.43 14.33
CA LEU A 147 6.48 2.60 15.11
C LEU A 147 7.56 3.68 15.14
N ASP A 148 8.83 3.30 15.19
CA ASP A 148 9.96 4.23 15.15
C ASP A 148 10.06 5.00 13.82
N LEU A 149 9.57 4.42 12.71
CA LEU A 149 9.51 5.10 11.41
C LEU A 149 8.43 6.20 11.36
N ALA A 150 7.54 6.30 12.34
CA ALA A 150 6.51 7.33 12.38
C ALA A 150 7.08 8.77 12.48
N SER A 151 8.35 8.90 12.93
CA SER A 151 9.09 10.18 12.93
C SER A 151 9.35 10.74 11.53
N PHE A 152 9.26 9.91 10.48
CA PHE A 152 9.39 10.32 9.09
C PHE A 152 8.01 10.65 8.50
N PRO A 153 7.71 11.91 8.15
CA PRO A 153 6.36 12.33 7.78
C PRO A 153 5.88 11.76 6.43
N ARG A 154 6.80 11.23 5.61
CA ARG A 154 6.52 10.66 4.30
C ARG A 154 6.43 9.12 4.30
N ILE A 155 6.35 8.50 5.48
CA ILE A 155 6.08 7.07 5.62
C ILE A 155 4.60 6.87 5.90
N PHE A 156 3.98 6.03 5.06
CA PHE A 156 2.55 5.67 5.12
C PHE A 156 2.41 4.17 5.35
N ILE A 157 1.47 3.76 6.19
CA ILE A 157 1.25 2.36 6.52
C ILE A 157 -0.03 1.86 5.86
N MET A 158 0.11 0.83 5.05
CA MET A 158 -1.05 0.16 4.48
C MET A 158 -1.50 -0.96 5.42
N ALA A 159 -2.63 -0.78 6.06
CA ALA A 159 -3.30 -1.80 6.86
C ALA A 159 -4.04 -2.80 5.95
N SER A 160 -3.37 -3.19 4.87
CA SER A 160 -3.89 -4.11 3.87
C SER A 160 -3.77 -5.56 4.31
N SER A 161 -4.70 -6.41 3.87
CA SER A 161 -4.79 -7.84 4.23
C SER A 161 -4.89 -8.10 5.74
N ALA A 162 -5.31 -7.16 6.55
CA ALA A 162 -5.31 -7.31 8.01
C ALA A 162 -5.92 -8.65 8.49
N PRO A 163 -7.07 -9.13 7.98
CA PRO A 163 -7.63 -10.42 8.36
C PRO A 163 -6.71 -11.62 8.16
N CYS A 164 -5.74 -11.55 7.24
CA CYS A 164 -4.80 -12.64 6.98
C CYS A 164 -3.83 -12.89 8.15
N PHE A 165 -3.65 -11.90 9.01
CA PHE A 165 -2.76 -11.98 10.17
C PHE A 165 -3.48 -12.37 11.46
N SER A 166 -4.81 -12.52 11.43
CA SER A 166 -5.60 -12.92 12.59
C SER A 166 -5.66 -14.44 12.78
N ASN A 167 -5.66 -14.88 14.03
CA ASN A 167 -6.04 -16.23 14.44
C ASN A 167 -7.54 -16.34 14.72
N GLU A 168 -8.26 -15.24 14.72
CA GLU A 168 -9.68 -15.17 15.05
C GLU A 168 -10.53 -14.92 13.79
N ARG A 169 -11.83 -15.20 13.91
CA ARG A 169 -12.83 -14.75 12.93
C ARG A 169 -13.15 -13.27 13.17
N TYR A 170 -13.89 -12.68 12.22
CA TYR A 170 -14.44 -11.33 12.40
C TYR A 170 -15.08 -11.19 13.80
N PRO A 171 -14.80 -10.11 14.53
CA PRO A 171 -14.10 -8.89 14.12
C PRO A 171 -12.58 -8.86 14.35
N PHE A 172 -11.88 -10.02 14.37
CA PHE A 172 -10.41 -10.12 14.41
C PHE A 172 -9.79 -9.37 15.61
N ARG A 173 -10.32 -9.62 16.82
CA ARG A 173 -10.00 -8.85 18.04
C ARG A 173 -8.54 -8.94 18.45
N ASP A 174 -7.88 -10.05 18.13
CA ASP A 174 -6.45 -10.25 18.37
C ASP A 174 -5.55 -9.23 17.65
N LEU A 175 -6.07 -8.58 16.60
CA LEU A 175 -5.35 -7.54 15.83
C LEU A 175 -5.54 -6.12 16.39
N HIS A 176 -6.64 -5.85 17.10
CA HIS A 176 -7.05 -4.49 17.45
C HIS A 176 -5.95 -3.73 18.21
N GLN A 177 -5.25 -4.39 19.14
CA GLN A 177 -4.17 -3.77 19.90
C GLN A 177 -2.98 -3.33 19.03
N PHE A 178 -2.66 -4.10 17.97
CA PHE A 178 -1.55 -3.77 17.07
C PHE A 178 -1.93 -2.63 16.13
N ILE A 179 -3.14 -2.72 15.56
CA ILE A 179 -3.67 -1.66 14.69
C ILE A 179 -3.81 -0.35 15.47
N ARG A 180 -4.27 -0.40 16.73
CA ARG A 180 -4.36 0.76 17.61
C ARG A 180 -3.00 1.43 17.83
N ARG A 181 -1.96 0.65 18.11
CA ARG A 181 -0.60 1.20 18.32
C ARG A 181 -0.06 1.88 17.06
N ILE A 182 -0.34 1.33 15.88
CA ILE A 182 0.05 1.96 14.61
C ILE A 182 -0.74 3.26 14.42
N TYR A 183 -2.05 3.22 14.62
CA TYR A 183 -2.91 4.41 14.53
C TYR A 183 -2.48 5.53 15.48
N ASP A 184 -2.14 5.21 16.73
CA ASP A 184 -1.75 6.20 17.73
C ASP A 184 -0.51 7.02 17.36
N VAL A 185 0.41 6.48 16.52
CA VAL A 185 1.64 7.18 16.11
C VAL A 185 1.62 7.71 14.69
N TYR A 186 0.89 7.06 13.78
CA TYR A 186 0.81 7.50 12.38
C TYR A 186 -0.37 8.43 12.11
N GLY A 187 -1.44 8.30 12.89
CA GLY A 187 -2.70 8.98 12.64
C GLY A 187 -3.45 8.46 11.40
N PRO A 188 -4.68 8.93 11.19
CA PRO A 188 -5.54 8.47 10.09
C PRO A 188 -5.04 8.89 8.70
N GLU A 189 -4.35 10.04 8.60
CA GLU A 189 -3.85 10.57 7.33
C GLU A 189 -2.67 9.78 6.75
N ARG A 190 -1.99 8.96 7.57
CA ARG A 190 -0.87 8.11 7.15
C ARG A 190 -1.16 6.63 7.29
N MET A 191 -2.41 6.26 7.51
CA MET A 191 -2.89 4.89 7.55
C MET A 191 -3.84 4.63 6.39
N LEU A 192 -3.59 3.58 5.61
CA LEU A 192 -4.26 3.31 4.35
C LEU A 192 -4.91 1.93 4.39
N TRP A 193 -6.20 1.84 4.15
CA TRP A 193 -6.90 0.55 4.03
C TRP A 193 -6.61 -0.12 2.68
N GLY A 194 -6.66 -1.46 2.67
CA GLY A 194 -6.61 -2.27 1.45
C GLY A 194 -6.99 -3.72 1.72
N ALA A 195 -7.68 -4.36 0.78
CA ALA A 195 -8.09 -5.74 0.93
C ALA A 195 -6.99 -6.75 0.57
N ASP A 196 -6.19 -6.46 -0.47
CA ASP A 196 -5.31 -7.44 -1.12
C ASP A 196 -6.06 -8.74 -1.41
N ARG A 197 -7.01 -8.66 -2.34
CA ARG A 197 -7.96 -9.73 -2.64
C ARG A 197 -7.31 -11.08 -2.93
N SER A 198 -6.08 -11.08 -3.46
CA SER A 198 -5.34 -12.29 -3.80
C SER A 198 -4.89 -13.11 -2.58
N ARG A 199 -4.79 -12.48 -1.40
CA ARG A 199 -4.38 -13.09 -0.13
C ARG A 199 -5.51 -13.27 0.87
N LEU A 200 -6.62 -12.55 0.68
CA LEU A 200 -7.65 -12.40 1.67
C LEU A 200 -8.24 -13.74 2.13
N THR A 201 -8.22 -13.99 3.44
CA THR A 201 -8.72 -15.22 4.09
C THR A 201 -10.13 -15.07 4.66
N SER A 202 -10.69 -13.85 4.60
CA SER A 202 -12.07 -13.51 4.98
C SER A 202 -12.85 -13.05 3.74
N THR A 203 -14.11 -12.70 3.92
CA THR A 203 -14.87 -12.00 2.88
C THR A 203 -14.33 -10.58 2.68
N TYR A 204 -14.54 -10.03 1.47
CA TYR A 204 -14.17 -8.64 1.17
C TYR A 204 -14.88 -7.66 2.11
N ARG A 205 -16.16 -7.95 2.43
CA ARG A 205 -16.97 -7.16 3.34
C ARG A 205 -16.40 -7.18 4.77
N GLU A 206 -16.08 -8.34 5.33
CA GLU A 206 -15.46 -8.45 6.68
C GLU A 206 -14.13 -7.71 6.78
N CYS A 207 -13.32 -7.71 5.69
CA CYS A 207 -12.08 -6.95 5.66
C CYS A 207 -12.33 -5.43 5.74
N LEU A 208 -13.39 -4.94 5.10
CA LEU A 208 -13.80 -3.54 5.20
C LEU A 208 -14.39 -3.25 6.58
N ASP A 209 -15.30 -4.11 7.05
CA ASP A 209 -16.04 -3.92 8.31
C ASP A 209 -15.11 -3.90 9.52
N LEU A 210 -13.93 -4.54 9.47
CA LEU A 210 -12.92 -4.38 10.51
C LEU A 210 -12.63 -2.90 10.79
N PHE A 211 -12.45 -2.10 9.75
CA PHE A 211 -12.17 -0.66 9.89
C PHE A 211 -13.42 0.19 10.01
N GLN A 212 -14.53 -0.24 9.41
CA GLN A 212 -15.78 0.49 9.40
C GLN A 212 -16.51 0.39 10.74
N ASP A 213 -16.56 -0.82 11.33
CA ASP A 213 -17.37 -1.13 12.49
C ASP A 213 -16.57 -1.83 13.62
N GLY A 214 -15.51 -2.57 13.30
CA GLY A 214 -14.78 -3.39 14.26
C GLY A 214 -13.85 -2.62 15.19
N LEU A 215 -13.21 -1.56 14.70
CA LEU A 215 -12.27 -0.75 15.47
C LEU A 215 -12.99 0.44 16.13
N ASP A 216 -13.38 0.28 17.37
CA ASP A 216 -14.17 1.23 18.16
C ASP A 216 -13.46 2.55 18.50
N PHE A 217 -12.14 2.59 18.35
CA PHE A 217 -11.33 3.77 18.62
C PHE A 217 -11.24 4.74 17.42
N LEU A 218 -11.75 4.37 16.24
CA LEU A 218 -11.76 5.23 15.07
C LEU A 218 -12.99 6.11 15.04
N SER A 219 -12.81 7.42 14.96
CA SER A 219 -13.90 8.35 14.71
C SER A 219 -14.43 8.24 13.28
N ALA A 220 -15.57 8.85 12.99
CA ALA A 220 -16.10 8.89 11.63
C ALA A 220 -15.13 9.58 10.65
N GLU A 221 -14.47 10.64 11.09
CA GLU A 221 -13.47 11.37 10.29
C GLU A 221 -12.22 10.51 10.02
N ASP A 222 -11.72 9.77 11.03
CA ASP A 222 -10.58 8.86 10.86
C ASP A 222 -10.87 7.79 9.80
N LYS A 223 -12.10 7.24 9.83
CA LYS A 223 -12.54 6.23 8.84
C LYS A 223 -12.53 6.79 7.42
N GLU A 224 -12.96 8.03 7.20
CA GLU A 224 -12.89 8.66 5.89
C GLU A 224 -11.46 8.78 5.37
N TRP A 225 -10.52 9.13 6.25
CA TRP A 225 -9.11 9.20 5.90
C TRP A 225 -8.55 7.81 5.56
N ILE A 226 -8.68 6.86 6.46
CA ILE A 226 -8.10 5.51 6.34
C ILE A 226 -8.69 4.76 5.15
N LEU A 227 -10.01 4.88 4.91
CA LEU A 227 -10.72 4.12 3.88
C LEU A 227 -10.60 4.72 2.47
N GLY A 228 -10.05 5.94 2.32
CA GLY A 228 -9.92 6.50 0.97
C GLY A 228 -9.10 7.79 0.85
N LYS A 229 -9.37 8.82 1.66
CA LYS A 229 -8.75 10.15 1.49
C LYS A 229 -7.23 10.10 1.52
N ALA A 230 -6.64 9.40 2.48
CA ALA A 230 -5.19 9.31 2.64
C ALA A 230 -4.51 8.65 1.42
N LEU A 231 -5.09 7.58 0.88
CA LEU A 231 -4.56 6.92 -0.33
C LEU A 231 -4.68 7.83 -1.55
N ALA A 232 -5.82 8.50 -1.73
CA ALA A 232 -6.02 9.42 -2.84
C ALA A 232 -5.03 10.59 -2.78
N GLN A 233 -4.78 11.14 -1.60
CA GLN A 233 -3.84 12.24 -1.39
C GLN A 233 -2.39 11.81 -1.68
N VAL A 234 -1.90 10.71 -1.08
CA VAL A 234 -0.49 10.31 -1.23
C VAL A 234 -0.15 9.88 -2.65
N LEU A 235 -1.13 9.38 -3.41
CA LEU A 235 -0.96 8.98 -4.80
C LEU A 235 -1.32 10.10 -5.80
N ASN A 236 -1.71 11.27 -5.36
CA ASN A 236 -2.26 12.33 -6.21
C ASN A 236 -3.36 11.78 -7.15
N TRP A 237 -4.20 10.87 -6.64
CA TRP A 237 -5.24 10.23 -7.44
C TRP A 237 -6.42 11.20 -7.62
N PRO A 238 -6.66 11.73 -8.83
CA PRO A 238 -7.66 12.76 -9.02
C PRO A 238 -9.06 12.26 -8.65
N GLU A 239 -9.87 13.15 -8.11
CA GLU A 239 -11.29 12.89 -7.95
C GLU A 239 -11.92 12.68 -9.32
N VAL A 240 -12.79 11.67 -9.41
CA VAL A 240 -13.62 11.53 -10.60
C VAL A 240 -14.67 12.63 -10.53
N ALA A 241 -14.66 13.55 -11.49
CA ALA A 241 -15.74 14.53 -11.60
C ALA A 241 -17.07 13.77 -11.60
N ALA A 242 -17.97 14.11 -10.67
CA ALA A 242 -19.28 13.48 -10.62
C ALA A 242 -19.94 13.62 -11.98
N VAL A 243 -20.09 12.51 -12.69
CA VAL A 243 -20.89 12.47 -13.91
C VAL A 243 -22.32 12.72 -13.44
N HIS A 244 -22.76 13.97 -13.57
CA HIS A 244 -24.18 14.28 -13.42
C HIS A 244 -24.88 13.60 -14.61
N GLU A 245 -25.34 12.38 -14.40
CA GLU A 245 -26.35 11.79 -15.29
C GLU A 245 -27.56 12.71 -15.26
N ARG A 246 -27.65 13.54 -16.29
CA ARG A 246 -28.91 14.24 -16.59
C ARG A 246 -29.86 13.18 -17.16
N HIS A 247 -30.75 12.70 -16.34
CA HIS A 247 -31.94 11.98 -16.76
C HIS A 247 -32.94 12.95 -17.40
#